data_afe07ba37405c629f529cd19d9870284
#
_entry.id   afe07ba37405c629f529cd19d9870284
#
_cell.length_a   1.000
_cell.length_b   1.000
_cell.length_c   1.000
_cell.angle_alpha   90.00
_cell.angle_beta   90.00
_cell.angle_gamma   90.00
#
_symmetry.space_group_name_H-M   'P 1'
#
loop_
_entity.id
_entity.type
_entity.pdbx_description
1 polymer ?
#
loop_
_entity_poly.entity_id
_entity_poly.type
_entity_poly.pdbx_seq_one_letter_code
_entity_poly.pdbx_strand_id
1 'polypeptide(L)'
;MDPDLAAWLDHLAAEQTRSPHSLRARSGDLRACLESLAAAGRTARDATLTDLRRWLATSDARAPASLARRVSSARGFFGWMVDTGRRADDPSKRLRAPRVPRSLPDTLEVPGAAAVVESPPHAGRLGLRDRALLELLYGAGLRVSEAVGLDWDAVDLGSRLVRVVGKGDKERVVPFGPPCADALATWCAEGSGTGAVFRNRAGGRLSTRSAWQIVHDAGRFAGEDGVHPHTLRHAAATHMLAGGADLRAIQEQLGHESLATTQRYTQVDVAHLLRVYRAAHPRARQGPP
;
A
#
# COMPACT_ATOMS: atom_id res chain seq x y z
N MET A 1 18.30 13.61 -18.14
CA MET A 1 16.99 12.91 -18.23
C MET A 1 16.48 13.14 -19.64
N ASP A 2 15.96 12.13 -20.31
CA ASP A 2 15.37 12.24 -21.66
C ASP A 2 14.22 13.26 -21.62
N PRO A 3 14.14 14.22 -22.58
CA PRO A 3 13.16 15.30 -22.55
C PRO A 3 11.72 14.79 -22.75
N ASP A 4 11.52 13.74 -23.54
CA ASP A 4 10.20 13.15 -23.75
C ASP A 4 9.71 12.41 -22.48
N LEU A 5 10.62 11.77 -21.73
CA LEU A 5 10.30 11.18 -20.44
C LEU A 5 9.95 12.24 -19.40
N ALA A 6 10.69 13.36 -19.35
CA ALA A 6 10.39 14.45 -18.43
C ALA A 6 8.99 15.00 -18.69
N ALA A 7 8.68 15.33 -19.93
CA ALA A 7 7.38 15.87 -20.33
C ALA A 7 6.22 14.89 -20.04
N TRP A 8 6.43 13.59 -20.21
CA TRP A 8 5.42 12.60 -19.88
C TRP A 8 5.18 12.48 -18.36
N LEU A 9 6.24 12.55 -17.55
CA LEU A 9 6.11 12.54 -16.09
C LEU A 9 5.38 13.79 -15.59
N ASP A 10 5.66 14.95 -16.16
CA ASP A 10 4.95 16.19 -15.84
C ASP A 10 3.47 16.11 -16.23
N HIS A 11 3.16 15.55 -17.41
CA HIS A 11 1.79 15.27 -17.82
C HIS A 11 1.05 14.35 -16.84
N LEU A 12 1.68 13.25 -16.41
CA LEU A 12 1.10 12.33 -15.43
C LEU A 12 0.92 12.97 -14.04
N ALA A 13 1.82 13.89 -13.66
CA ALA A 13 1.70 14.62 -12.39
C ALA A 13 0.55 15.63 -12.44
N ALA A 14 0.35 16.30 -13.58
CA ALA A 14 -0.73 17.27 -13.78
C ALA A 14 -2.14 16.61 -13.75
N GLU A 15 -2.26 15.37 -14.22
CA GLU A 15 -3.52 14.63 -14.18
C GLU A 15 -4.00 14.29 -12.75
N GLN A 16 -3.22 14.57 -11.69
CA GLN A 16 -3.50 14.32 -10.26
C GLN A 16 -4.00 12.90 -9.90
N THR A 17 -4.05 11.99 -10.86
CA THR A 17 -4.63 10.65 -10.70
C THR A 17 -3.64 9.62 -10.15
N ARG A 18 -2.34 9.96 -10.09
CA ARG A 18 -1.27 8.99 -9.78
C ARG A 18 -0.48 9.37 -8.53
N SER A 19 -0.24 8.38 -7.69
CA SER A 19 0.58 8.58 -6.49
C SER A 19 2.06 8.83 -6.84
N PRO A 20 2.81 9.59 -6.00
CA PRO A 20 4.25 9.80 -6.18
C PRO A 20 5.05 8.49 -6.29
N HIS A 21 4.58 7.43 -5.63
CA HIS A 21 5.18 6.10 -5.72
C HIS A 21 5.01 5.48 -7.12
N SER A 22 3.81 5.60 -7.71
CA SER A 22 3.52 5.13 -9.06
C SER A 22 4.34 5.88 -10.11
N LEU A 23 4.52 7.19 -9.94
CA LEU A 23 5.36 8.01 -10.82
C LEU A 23 6.83 7.60 -10.74
N ARG A 24 7.37 7.39 -9.53
CA ARG A 24 8.74 6.89 -9.34
C ARG A 24 8.97 5.52 -9.97
N ALA A 25 8.04 4.58 -9.80
CA ALA A 25 8.14 3.25 -10.38
C ALA A 25 8.14 3.30 -11.91
N ARG A 26 7.24 4.09 -12.52
CA ARG A 26 7.17 4.28 -13.97
C ARG A 26 8.40 5.00 -14.53
N SER A 27 8.87 6.03 -13.83
CA SER A 27 10.13 6.74 -14.17
C SER A 27 11.32 5.78 -14.19
N GLY A 28 11.44 4.91 -13.18
CA GLY A 28 12.49 3.90 -13.12
C GLY A 28 12.40 2.89 -14.28
N ASP A 29 11.20 2.39 -14.58
CA ASP A 29 10.99 1.46 -15.69
C ASP A 29 11.39 2.06 -17.02
N LEU A 30 10.95 3.29 -17.30
CA LEU A 30 11.21 3.95 -18.58
C LEU A 30 12.65 4.45 -18.71
N ARG A 31 13.27 4.86 -17.59
CA ARG A 31 14.69 5.19 -17.60
C ARG A 31 15.53 3.99 -18.06
N ALA A 32 15.28 2.81 -17.48
CA ALA A 32 15.92 1.58 -17.90
C ALA A 32 15.60 1.18 -19.36
N CYS A 33 14.38 1.48 -19.83
CA CYS A 33 14.02 1.30 -21.23
C CYS A 33 14.85 2.19 -22.15
N LEU A 34 14.90 3.48 -21.86
CA LEU A 34 15.63 4.48 -22.67
C LEU A 34 17.14 4.22 -22.66
N GLU A 35 17.71 3.80 -21.54
CA GLU A 35 19.11 3.37 -21.45
C GLU A 35 19.39 2.17 -22.37
N SER A 36 18.49 1.18 -22.39
CA SER A 36 18.59 0.02 -23.28
C SER A 36 18.47 0.42 -24.76
N LEU A 37 17.61 1.38 -25.09
CA LEU A 37 17.49 1.92 -26.44
C LEU A 37 18.77 2.66 -26.84
N ALA A 38 19.28 3.53 -25.98
CA ALA A 38 20.51 4.30 -26.24
C ALA A 38 21.72 3.38 -26.46
N ALA A 39 21.85 2.29 -25.70
CA ALA A 39 22.89 1.29 -25.89
C ALA A 39 22.81 0.59 -27.27
N ALA A 40 21.62 0.56 -27.88
CA ALA A 40 21.38 0.06 -29.24
C ALA A 40 21.43 1.15 -30.32
N GLY A 41 21.87 2.38 -30.00
CA GLY A 41 21.89 3.53 -30.92
C GLY A 41 20.50 4.03 -31.29
N ARG A 42 19.49 3.82 -30.43
CA ARG A 42 18.09 4.20 -30.65
C ARG A 42 17.63 5.24 -29.64
N THR A 43 16.61 5.97 -30.04
CA THR A 43 15.86 6.91 -29.17
C THR A 43 14.42 6.43 -28.94
N ALA A 44 13.67 7.10 -28.09
CA ALA A 44 12.25 6.81 -27.93
C ALA A 44 11.47 7.03 -29.24
N ARG A 45 11.92 7.94 -30.10
CA ARG A 45 11.22 8.34 -31.35
C ARG A 45 11.33 7.32 -32.45
N ASP A 46 12.42 6.55 -32.50
CA ASP A 46 12.71 5.54 -33.55
C ASP A 46 12.75 4.10 -33.01
N ALA A 47 12.40 3.90 -31.72
CA ALA A 47 12.32 2.59 -31.09
C ALA A 47 11.34 1.66 -31.81
N THR A 48 11.72 0.41 -31.95
CA THR A 48 10.91 -0.63 -32.58
C THR A 48 10.35 -1.62 -31.53
N LEU A 49 9.35 -2.41 -31.91
CA LEU A 49 8.86 -3.51 -31.09
C LEU A 49 9.99 -4.49 -30.67
N THR A 50 10.95 -4.72 -31.57
CA THR A 50 12.09 -5.61 -31.31
C THR A 50 12.99 -5.06 -30.22
N ASP A 51 13.22 -3.75 -30.20
CA ASP A 51 14.02 -3.09 -29.17
C ASP A 51 13.34 -3.18 -27.79
N LEU A 52 12.04 -2.94 -27.74
CA LEU A 52 11.27 -3.06 -26.50
C LEU A 52 11.23 -4.51 -25.97
N ARG A 53 11.14 -5.49 -26.87
CA ARG A 53 11.23 -6.93 -26.48
C ARG A 53 12.61 -7.26 -25.94
N ARG A 54 13.69 -6.75 -26.56
CA ARG A 54 15.07 -6.92 -26.06
C ARG A 54 15.22 -6.32 -24.67
N TRP A 55 14.78 -5.09 -24.45
CA TRP A 55 14.78 -4.48 -23.13
C TRP A 55 14.07 -5.31 -22.07
N LEU A 56 12.88 -5.82 -22.38
CA LEU A 56 12.14 -6.68 -21.43
C LEU A 56 12.88 -8.00 -21.16
N ALA A 57 13.51 -8.61 -22.15
CA ALA A 57 14.26 -9.87 -22.04
C ALA A 57 15.56 -9.72 -21.24
N THR A 58 16.27 -8.61 -21.38
CA THR A 58 17.53 -8.33 -20.68
C THR A 58 17.33 -7.71 -19.29
N SER A 59 16.09 -7.42 -18.92
CA SER A 59 15.77 -6.77 -17.66
C SER A 59 15.92 -7.74 -16.47
N ASP A 60 16.40 -7.21 -15.32
CA ASP A 60 16.46 -7.95 -14.04
C ASP A 60 15.08 -8.32 -13.46
N ALA A 61 14.01 -7.83 -14.05
CA ALA A 61 12.65 -8.10 -13.62
C ALA A 61 12.19 -9.47 -14.08
N ARG A 62 12.57 -10.51 -13.36
CA ARG A 62 12.14 -11.91 -13.64
C ARG A 62 10.71 -12.19 -13.17
N ALA A 63 10.19 -11.45 -12.17
CA ALA A 63 8.84 -11.65 -11.66
C ALA A 63 7.77 -11.22 -12.69
N PRO A 64 6.75 -12.04 -12.97
CA PRO A 64 5.69 -11.73 -13.94
C PRO A 64 4.99 -10.39 -13.69
N ALA A 65 4.76 -10.05 -12.42
CA ALA A 65 4.15 -8.77 -12.02
C ALA A 65 5.03 -7.56 -12.38
N SER A 66 6.35 -7.66 -12.23
CA SER A 66 7.30 -6.61 -12.60
C SER A 66 7.35 -6.42 -14.11
N LEU A 67 7.34 -7.50 -14.89
CA LEU A 67 7.29 -7.44 -16.35
C LEU A 67 5.96 -6.83 -16.83
N ALA A 68 4.83 -7.23 -16.24
CA ALA A 68 3.52 -6.65 -16.56
C ALA A 68 3.48 -5.14 -16.28
N ARG A 69 4.07 -4.69 -15.17
CA ARG A 69 4.19 -3.26 -14.85
C ARG A 69 5.07 -2.52 -15.88
N ARG A 70 6.22 -3.07 -16.27
CA ARG A 70 7.08 -2.50 -17.32
C ARG A 70 6.37 -2.37 -18.67
N VAL A 71 5.64 -3.40 -19.08
CA VAL A 71 4.80 -3.34 -20.29
C VAL A 71 3.74 -2.24 -20.19
N SER A 72 3.09 -2.09 -19.02
CA SER A 72 2.13 -1.02 -18.77
C SER A 72 2.78 0.37 -18.81
N SER A 73 3.99 0.52 -18.26
CA SER A 73 4.75 1.77 -18.31
C SER A 73 5.11 2.16 -19.75
N ALA A 74 5.61 1.19 -20.55
CA ALA A 74 5.92 1.40 -21.96
C ALA A 74 4.67 1.78 -22.77
N ARG A 75 3.57 1.07 -22.63
CA ARG A 75 2.32 1.39 -23.32
C ARG A 75 1.79 2.80 -22.99
N GLY A 76 1.86 3.20 -21.71
CA GLY A 76 1.47 4.55 -21.33
C GLY A 76 2.34 5.63 -21.95
N PHE A 77 3.64 5.41 -21.97
CA PHE A 77 4.59 6.38 -22.53
C PHE A 77 4.50 6.49 -24.06
N PHE A 78 4.59 5.37 -24.78
CA PHE A 78 4.55 5.38 -26.24
C PHE A 78 3.16 5.76 -26.79
N GLY A 79 2.08 5.40 -26.08
CA GLY A 79 0.74 5.89 -26.41
C GLY A 79 0.66 7.40 -26.29
N TRP A 80 1.13 7.98 -25.18
CA TRP A 80 1.19 9.43 -24.99
C TRP A 80 2.06 10.12 -26.06
N MET A 81 3.18 9.53 -26.48
CA MET A 81 3.99 10.09 -27.57
C MET A 81 3.22 10.16 -28.88
N VAL A 82 2.35 9.18 -29.18
CA VAL A 82 1.48 9.21 -30.35
C VAL A 82 0.39 10.27 -30.19
N ASP A 83 -0.27 10.31 -29.05
CA ASP A 83 -1.37 11.25 -28.77
C ASP A 83 -0.89 12.72 -28.82
N THR A 84 0.39 12.97 -28.49
CA THR A 84 1.00 14.30 -28.54
C THR A 84 1.78 14.59 -29.85
N GLY A 85 1.66 13.71 -30.84
CA GLY A 85 2.30 13.90 -32.15
C GLY A 85 3.83 13.77 -32.17
N ARG A 86 4.44 13.24 -31.10
CA ARG A 86 5.89 13.02 -31.00
C ARG A 86 6.34 11.76 -31.75
N ARG A 87 5.42 10.87 -32.08
CA ARG A 87 5.56 9.68 -32.93
C ARG A 87 4.32 9.47 -33.79
N ALA A 88 4.52 8.80 -34.93
CA ALA A 88 3.40 8.42 -35.81
C ALA A 88 2.75 7.09 -35.40
N ASP A 89 3.50 6.18 -34.73
CA ASP A 89 3.06 4.82 -34.35
C ASP A 89 3.43 4.49 -32.91
N ASP A 90 2.76 3.49 -32.33
CA ASP A 90 3.07 2.97 -31.01
C ASP A 90 3.70 1.58 -31.09
N PRO A 91 5.05 1.46 -30.89
CA PRO A 91 5.75 0.19 -30.96
C PRO A 91 5.36 -0.77 -29.81
N SER A 92 4.75 -0.24 -28.76
CA SER A 92 4.40 -1.01 -27.58
C SER A 92 3.05 -1.74 -27.67
N LYS A 93 2.20 -1.40 -28.65
CA LYS A 93 0.85 -2.01 -28.84
C LYS A 93 0.88 -3.54 -28.88
N ARG A 94 1.93 -4.13 -29.49
CA ARG A 94 2.10 -5.59 -29.63
C ARG A 94 2.90 -6.23 -28.49
N LEU A 95 3.33 -5.49 -27.48
CA LEU A 95 3.91 -6.09 -26.28
C LEU A 95 2.85 -6.90 -25.55
N ARG A 96 3.18 -8.11 -25.17
CA ARG A 96 2.29 -8.94 -24.35
C ARG A 96 2.83 -8.95 -22.92
N ALA A 97 2.02 -8.52 -21.97
CA ALA A 97 2.31 -8.72 -20.57
C ALA A 97 2.18 -10.21 -20.23
N PRO A 98 3.11 -10.80 -19.47
CA PRO A 98 2.91 -12.14 -18.97
C PRO A 98 1.62 -12.22 -18.16
N ARG A 99 0.92 -13.34 -18.25
CA ARG A 99 -0.18 -13.62 -17.33
C ARG A 99 0.40 -13.73 -15.93
N VAL A 100 0.05 -12.78 -15.07
CA VAL A 100 0.31 -12.92 -13.64
C VAL A 100 -0.71 -13.94 -13.14
N PRO A 101 -0.27 -15.12 -12.64
CA PRO A 101 -1.21 -16.02 -12.01
C PRO A 101 -1.90 -15.25 -10.89
N ARG A 102 -3.22 -15.18 -10.94
CA ARG A 102 -3.99 -14.79 -9.76
C ARG A 102 -4.00 -16.02 -8.85
N SER A 103 -2.91 -16.22 -8.10
CA SER A 103 -3.05 -17.03 -6.89
C SER A 103 -4.14 -16.32 -6.07
N LEU A 104 -5.16 -17.06 -5.68
CA LEU A 104 -5.97 -16.62 -4.56
C LEU A 104 -4.95 -16.30 -3.47
N PRO A 105 -4.94 -15.07 -2.92
CA PRO A 105 -4.02 -14.79 -1.83
C PRO A 105 -4.31 -15.85 -0.76
N ASP A 106 -3.25 -16.52 -0.29
CA ASP A 106 -3.35 -17.34 0.91
C ASP A 106 -3.89 -16.41 2.00
N THR A 107 -5.17 -16.55 2.30
CA THR A 107 -5.83 -15.74 3.32
C THR A 107 -5.31 -16.25 4.64
N LEU A 108 -4.57 -15.40 5.32
CA LEU A 108 -4.14 -15.66 6.67
C LEU A 108 -5.39 -15.88 7.54
N GLU A 109 -5.53 -17.05 8.13
CA GLU A 109 -6.63 -17.38 9.02
C GLU A 109 -6.61 -16.52 10.30
N VAL A 110 -7.73 -16.39 11.01
CA VAL A 110 -7.82 -15.55 12.21
C VAL A 110 -6.73 -15.90 13.25
N PRO A 111 -6.45 -17.18 13.58
CA PRO A 111 -5.39 -17.53 14.50
C PRO A 111 -3.99 -17.14 14.00
N GLY A 112 -3.71 -17.35 12.71
CA GLY A 112 -2.45 -16.96 12.09
C GLY A 112 -2.26 -15.44 12.10
N ALA A 113 -3.29 -14.68 11.77
CA ALA A 113 -3.25 -13.21 11.84
C ALA A 113 -2.99 -12.72 13.28
N ALA A 114 -3.62 -13.35 14.28
CA ALA A 114 -3.38 -13.06 15.68
C ALA A 114 -1.93 -13.38 16.08
N ALA A 115 -1.41 -14.55 15.70
CA ALA A 115 -0.04 -14.96 15.97
C ALA A 115 0.98 -13.98 15.37
N VAL A 116 0.79 -13.54 14.12
CA VAL A 116 1.67 -12.55 13.48
C VAL A 116 1.68 -11.24 14.25
N VAL A 117 0.50 -10.73 14.59
CA VAL A 117 0.39 -9.45 15.32
C VAL A 117 1.00 -9.55 16.71
N GLU A 118 0.97 -10.72 17.34
CA GLU A 118 1.52 -11.02 18.66
C GLU A 118 3.00 -11.38 18.69
N SER A 119 3.64 -11.43 17.53
CA SER A 119 5.05 -11.78 17.36
C SER A 119 5.91 -10.62 16.81
N PRO A 120 6.01 -9.48 17.54
CA PRO A 120 6.84 -8.37 17.06
C PRO A 120 8.31 -8.82 16.96
N PRO A 121 9.03 -8.47 15.86
CA PRO A 121 10.37 -8.99 15.60
C PRO A 121 11.46 -8.41 16.49
N HIS A 122 11.19 -7.30 17.16
CA HIS A 122 12.12 -6.68 18.08
C HIS A 122 11.68 -6.85 19.54
N ALA A 123 12.63 -6.77 20.46
CA ALA A 123 12.37 -6.73 21.90
C ALA A 123 12.41 -5.30 22.46
N GLY A 124 11.95 -5.12 23.69
CA GLY A 124 11.97 -3.85 24.39
C GLY A 124 11.17 -2.76 23.68
N ARG A 125 11.62 -1.52 23.76
CA ARG A 125 10.93 -0.35 23.20
C ARG A 125 10.57 -0.50 21.72
N LEU A 126 11.44 -1.08 20.90
CA LEU A 126 11.15 -1.30 19.48
C LEU A 126 10.08 -2.38 19.28
N GLY A 127 10.01 -3.38 20.16
CA GLY A 127 8.94 -4.37 20.14
C GLY A 127 7.58 -3.78 20.44
N LEU A 128 7.50 -2.81 21.36
CA LEU A 128 6.25 -2.09 21.64
C LEU A 128 5.78 -1.28 20.42
N ARG A 129 6.69 -0.61 19.73
CA ARG A 129 6.40 0.07 18.46
C ARG A 129 5.89 -0.92 17.41
N ASP A 130 6.60 -2.03 17.24
CA ASP A 130 6.27 -3.02 16.22
C ASP A 130 4.91 -3.66 16.49
N ARG A 131 4.62 -3.98 17.75
CA ARG A 131 3.30 -4.47 18.17
C ARG A 131 2.20 -3.48 17.81
N ALA A 132 2.37 -2.20 18.14
CA ALA A 132 1.39 -1.16 17.81
C ALA A 132 1.19 -1.02 16.30
N LEU A 133 2.27 -1.12 15.50
CA LEU A 133 2.19 -1.09 14.04
C LEU A 133 1.41 -2.30 13.49
N LEU A 134 1.73 -3.50 13.95
CA LEU A 134 1.08 -4.74 13.52
C LEU A 134 -0.41 -4.74 13.86
N GLU A 135 -0.76 -4.34 15.08
CA GLU A 135 -2.16 -4.19 15.53
C GLU A 135 -2.92 -3.17 14.65
N LEU A 136 -2.30 -2.05 14.32
CA LEU A 136 -2.95 -1.03 13.49
C LEU A 136 -3.15 -1.50 12.05
N LEU A 137 -2.17 -2.21 11.47
CA LEU A 137 -2.26 -2.75 10.11
C LEU A 137 -3.34 -3.82 9.98
N TYR A 138 -3.49 -4.70 10.96
CA TYR A 138 -4.52 -5.73 10.96
C TYR A 138 -5.82 -5.21 11.55
N GLY A 139 -5.81 -4.66 12.78
CA GLY A 139 -6.99 -4.25 13.50
C GLY A 139 -7.76 -3.12 12.81
N ALA A 140 -7.08 -2.11 12.25
CA ALA A 140 -7.71 -1.05 11.49
C ALA A 140 -7.68 -1.27 9.96
N GLY A 141 -6.94 -2.25 9.48
CA GLY A 141 -6.80 -2.54 8.05
C GLY A 141 -6.14 -1.41 7.25
N LEU A 142 -5.25 -0.63 7.84
CA LEU A 142 -4.61 0.51 7.17
C LEU A 142 -3.63 0.05 6.08
N ARG A 143 -3.43 0.90 5.06
CA ARG A 143 -2.28 0.75 4.16
C ARG A 143 -0.99 1.06 4.92
N VAL A 144 0.10 0.38 4.58
CA VAL A 144 1.40 0.63 5.24
C VAL A 144 1.82 2.10 5.13
N SER A 145 1.57 2.75 4.01
CA SER A 145 1.87 4.18 3.83
C SER A 145 1.02 5.09 4.72
N GLU A 146 -0.24 4.74 4.95
CA GLU A 146 -1.13 5.44 5.88
C GLU A 146 -0.63 5.27 7.32
N ALA A 147 -0.33 4.04 7.73
CA ALA A 147 0.16 3.75 9.08
C ALA A 147 1.47 4.51 9.40
N VAL A 148 2.49 4.43 8.54
CA VAL A 148 3.75 5.15 8.78
C VAL A 148 3.62 6.67 8.63
N GLY A 149 2.60 7.14 7.91
CA GLY A 149 2.28 8.56 7.74
C GLY A 149 1.62 9.19 8.96
N LEU A 150 1.08 8.40 9.90
CA LEU A 150 0.32 8.91 11.04
C LEU A 150 1.15 9.79 11.97
N ASP A 151 0.50 10.85 12.44
CA ASP A 151 0.89 11.64 13.60
C ASP A 151 -0.10 11.41 14.75
N TRP A 152 0.35 11.67 15.99
CA TRP A 152 -0.46 11.39 17.19
C TRP A 152 -1.75 12.22 17.27
N ASP A 153 -1.80 13.40 16.66
CA ASP A 153 -2.99 14.24 16.56
C ASP A 153 -4.12 13.62 15.71
N ALA A 154 -3.77 12.63 14.88
CA ALA A 154 -4.73 11.85 14.09
C ALA A 154 -5.24 10.59 14.82
N VAL A 155 -4.78 10.29 16.05
CA VAL A 155 -5.13 9.10 16.81
C VAL A 155 -5.94 9.46 18.04
N ASP A 156 -7.20 9.05 18.08
CA ASP A 156 -8.06 9.17 19.25
C ASP A 156 -8.14 7.81 19.97
N LEU A 157 -7.34 7.66 21.02
CA LEU A 157 -7.32 6.43 21.84
C LEU A 157 -8.62 6.23 22.62
N GLY A 158 -9.28 7.32 23.04
CA GLY A 158 -10.52 7.26 23.83
C GLY A 158 -11.68 6.73 22.99
N SER A 159 -11.89 7.30 21.81
CA SER A 159 -12.93 6.86 20.89
C SER A 159 -12.52 5.63 20.06
N ARG A 160 -11.23 5.26 20.08
CA ARG A 160 -10.61 4.21 19.26
C ARG A 160 -10.80 4.44 17.77
N LEU A 161 -10.44 5.62 17.34
CA LEU A 161 -10.53 6.09 15.97
C LEU A 161 -9.18 6.61 15.48
N VAL A 162 -8.87 6.37 14.21
CA VAL A 162 -7.73 6.98 13.54
C VAL A 162 -8.19 7.69 12.28
N ARG A 163 -7.72 8.92 12.09
CA ARG A 163 -7.94 9.71 10.88
C ARG A 163 -6.78 9.49 9.93
N VAL A 164 -7.07 9.07 8.71
CA VAL A 164 -6.06 8.82 7.67
C VAL A 164 -6.39 9.57 6.40
N VAL A 165 -5.34 10.00 5.70
CA VAL A 165 -5.44 10.64 4.40
C VAL A 165 -5.15 9.59 3.32
N GLY A 166 -6.14 9.34 2.47
CA GLY A 166 -6.04 8.41 1.36
C GLY A 166 -5.57 9.06 0.07
N LYS A 167 -5.70 8.34 -1.06
CA LYS A 167 -5.38 8.84 -2.39
C LYS A 167 -6.29 10.04 -2.75
N GLY A 168 -5.69 11.09 -3.32
CA GLY A 168 -6.41 12.31 -3.69
C GLY A 168 -6.76 13.22 -2.50
N ASP A 169 -5.97 13.14 -1.42
CA ASP A 169 -6.12 13.95 -0.21
C ASP A 169 -7.48 13.80 0.50
N LYS A 170 -8.10 12.62 0.32
CA LYS A 170 -9.38 12.32 0.96
C LYS A 170 -9.15 11.75 2.34
N GLU A 171 -9.66 12.46 3.35
CA GLU A 171 -9.67 12.00 4.73
C GLU A 171 -10.74 10.94 4.95
N ARG A 172 -10.43 9.95 5.79
CA ARG A 172 -11.40 9.02 6.35
C ARG A 172 -11.05 8.67 7.80
N VAL A 173 -12.06 8.33 8.56
CA VAL A 173 -11.94 7.85 9.94
C VAL A 173 -12.07 6.33 9.94
N VAL A 174 -11.18 5.66 10.65
CA VAL A 174 -11.11 4.19 10.72
C VAL A 174 -11.13 3.75 12.17
N PRO A 175 -12.06 2.86 12.57
CA PRO A 175 -12.09 2.30 13.90
C PRO A 175 -10.99 1.26 14.11
N PHE A 176 -10.57 1.10 15.38
CA PHE A 176 -9.68 0.01 15.81
C PHE A 176 -10.15 -0.58 17.15
N GLY A 177 -9.70 -1.80 17.41
CA GLY A 177 -10.13 -2.55 18.60
C GLY A 177 -9.32 -2.26 19.86
N PRO A 178 -9.77 -2.82 21.01
CA PRO A 178 -9.06 -2.68 22.28
C PRO A 178 -7.60 -3.12 22.23
N PRO A 179 -7.20 -4.27 21.64
CA PRO A 179 -5.79 -4.67 21.60
C PRO A 179 -4.90 -3.65 20.87
N CYS A 180 -5.42 -3.00 19.82
CA CYS A 180 -4.71 -1.93 19.12
C CYS A 180 -4.60 -0.67 19.99
N ALA A 181 -5.67 -0.32 20.73
CA ALA A 181 -5.66 0.81 21.65
C ALA A 181 -4.61 0.61 22.76
N ASP A 182 -4.57 -0.58 23.37
CA ASP A 182 -3.62 -0.92 24.42
C ASP A 182 -2.17 -0.87 23.91
N ALA A 183 -1.91 -1.42 22.72
CA ALA A 183 -0.58 -1.39 22.10
C ALA A 183 -0.15 0.04 21.76
N LEU A 184 -1.04 0.87 21.22
CA LEU A 184 -0.77 2.27 20.94
C LEU A 184 -0.55 3.09 22.22
N ALA A 185 -1.35 2.87 23.27
CA ALA A 185 -1.20 3.55 24.56
C ALA A 185 0.14 3.19 25.22
N THR A 186 0.52 1.90 25.21
CA THR A 186 1.80 1.44 25.71
C THR A 186 2.96 2.06 24.96
N TRP A 187 2.88 2.11 23.63
CA TRP A 187 3.89 2.77 22.78
C TRP A 187 3.97 4.29 23.03
N CYS A 188 2.81 4.94 23.24
CA CYS A 188 2.75 6.37 23.55
C CYS A 188 3.46 6.70 24.86
N ALA A 189 3.27 5.87 25.89
CA ALA A 189 3.87 6.03 27.21
C ALA A 189 5.41 5.98 27.18
N GLU A 190 6.03 5.34 26.18
CA GLU A 190 7.48 5.31 25.95
C GLU A 190 8.05 6.65 25.41
N GLY A 191 7.32 7.76 25.54
CA GLY A 191 7.76 9.09 25.19
C GLY A 191 7.62 9.45 23.72
N SER A 192 6.67 8.83 23.02
CA SER A 192 6.40 9.08 21.60
C SER A 192 5.10 9.83 21.33
N GLY A 193 4.49 10.44 22.33
CA GLY A 193 3.14 11.04 22.26
C GLY A 193 2.97 12.29 21.39
N THR A 194 3.98 12.73 20.64
CA THR A 194 3.89 13.89 19.73
C THR A 194 4.52 13.63 18.38
N GLY A 195 4.01 14.26 17.31
CA GLY A 195 4.48 14.10 15.95
C GLY A 195 4.28 12.67 15.43
N ALA A 196 5.22 12.12 14.68
CA ALA A 196 5.09 10.81 14.05
C ALA A 196 4.83 9.69 15.07
N VAL A 197 3.74 8.92 14.86
CA VAL A 197 3.40 7.77 15.70
C VAL A 197 4.50 6.70 15.64
N PHE A 198 4.95 6.35 14.43
CA PHE A 198 6.00 5.34 14.26
C PHE A 198 7.32 5.97 13.88
N ARG A 199 8.33 5.76 14.74
CA ARG A 199 9.68 6.30 14.57
C ARG A 199 10.70 5.17 14.41
N ASN A 200 11.75 5.43 13.64
CA ASN A 200 12.92 4.56 13.53
C ASN A 200 13.87 4.73 14.73
N ARG A 201 14.97 3.96 14.77
CA ARG A 201 15.97 4.03 15.85
C ARG A 201 16.63 5.41 15.99
N ALA A 202 16.73 6.17 14.89
CA ALA A 202 17.32 7.50 14.89
C ALA A 202 16.31 8.61 15.25
N GLY A 203 15.06 8.26 15.61
CA GLY A 203 14.02 9.21 16.01
C GLY A 203 13.21 9.79 14.84
N GLY A 204 13.61 9.58 13.58
CA GLY A 204 12.86 9.99 12.41
C GLY A 204 11.66 9.09 12.13
N ARG A 205 10.74 9.53 11.27
CA ARG A 205 9.56 8.75 10.85
C ARG A 205 9.99 7.38 10.27
N LEU A 206 9.25 6.33 10.61
CA LEU A 206 9.46 4.98 10.07
C LEU A 206 9.19 4.97 8.57
N SER A 207 10.07 4.32 7.79
CA SER A 207 9.84 4.17 6.35
C SER A 207 8.87 3.02 6.05
N THR A 208 8.18 3.10 4.90
CA THR A 208 7.34 2.00 4.42
C THR A 208 8.14 0.70 4.20
N ARG A 209 9.41 0.81 3.81
CA ARG A 209 10.31 -0.35 3.66
C ARG A 209 10.60 -1.01 5.01
N SER A 210 10.90 -0.21 6.04
CA SER A 210 11.13 -0.73 7.39
C SER A 210 9.87 -1.35 7.98
N ALA A 211 8.70 -0.72 7.78
CA ALA A 211 7.42 -1.28 8.20
C ALA A 211 7.10 -2.60 7.47
N TRP A 212 7.43 -2.69 6.18
CA TRP A 212 7.28 -3.94 5.42
C TRP A 212 8.16 -5.05 6.02
N GLN A 213 9.43 -4.73 6.34
CA GLN A 213 10.35 -5.70 6.95
C GLN A 213 9.85 -6.18 8.32
N ILE A 214 9.32 -5.28 9.15
CA ILE A 214 8.74 -5.63 10.45
C ILE A 214 7.60 -6.65 10.27
N VAL A 215 6.68 -6.42 9.34
CA VAL A 215 5.56 -7.34 9.08
C VAL A 215 6.06 -8.69 8.57
N HIS A 216 7.01 -8.67 7.64
CA HIS A 216 7.59 -9.89 7.07
C HIS A 216 8.29 -10.74 8.15
N ASP A 217 9.09 -10.11 9.01
CA ASP A 217 9.80 -10.80 10.08
C ASP A 217 8.83 -11.30 11.16
N ALA A 218 7.78 -10.54 11.50
CA ALA A 218 6.72 -10.99 12.41
C ALA A 218 6.01 -12.24 11.86
N GLY A 219 5.71 -12.28 10.56
CA GLY A 219 5.17 -13.48 9.92
C GLY A 219 6.07 -14.70 10.10
N ARG A 220 7.37 -14.54 9.83
CA ARG A 220 8.34 -15.62 10.03
C ARG A 220 8.43 -16.10 11.47
N PHE A 221 8.40 -15.19 12.43
CA PHE A 221 8.40 -15.55 13.86
C PHE A 221 7.13 -16.26 14.30
N ALA A 222 6.00 -15.95 13.67
CA ALA A 222 4.73 -16.63 13.90
C ALA A 222 4.60 -17.97 13.15
N GLY A 223 5.58 -18.34 12.30
CA GLY A 223 5.49 -19.52 11.44
C GLY A 223 4.62 -19.33 10.20
N GLU A 224 4.26 -18.09 9.88
CA GLU A 224 3.44 -17.70 8.72
C GLU A 224 4.35 -17.08 7.65
N ASP A 225 4.75 -17.87 6.66
CA ASP A 225 5.64 -17.40 5.61
C ASP A 225 4.92 -16.51 4.58
N GLY A 226 5.67 -15.56 4.00
CA GLY A 226 5.17 -14.70 2.92
C GLY A 226 4.23 -13.58 3.38
N VAL A 227 4.02 -13.40 4.68
CA VAL A 227 3.18 -12.30 5.21
C VAL A 227 3.81 -10.95 4.91
N HIS A 228 2.99 -10.03 4.44
CA HIS A 228 3.35 -8.64 4.16
C HIS A 228 2.17 -7.69 4.49
N PRO A 229 2.33 -6.37 4.50
CA PRO A 229 1.27 -5.45 4.92
C PRO A 229 -0.06 -5.60 4.17
N HIS A 230 -0.02 -5.95 2.89
CA HIS A 230 -1.25 -6.20 2.12
C HIS A 230 -1.94 -7.51 2.55
N THR A 231 -1.18 -8.53 2.99
CA THR A 231 -1.75 -9.77 3.54
C THR A 231 -2.55 -9.49 4.80
N LEU A 232 -2.00 -8.73 5.77
CA LEU A 232 -2.71 -8.35 6.99
C LEU A 232 -3.98 -7.55 6.71
N ARG A 233 -3.89 -6.58 5.78
CA ARG A 233 -5.05 -5.78 5.39
C ARG A 233 -6.11 -6.62 4.65
N HIS A 234 -5.70 -7.56 3.82
CA HIS A 234 -6.61 -8.49 3.14
C HIS A 234 -7.29 -9.41 4.16
N ALA A 235 -6.53 -9.95 5.11
CA ALA A 235 -7.06 -10.74 6.21
C ALA A 235 -8.09 -9.95 7.02
N ALA A 236 -7.81 -8.69 7.39
CA ALA A 236 -8.76 -7.83 8.08
C ALA A 236 -10.08 -7.69 7.30
N ALA A 237 -10.01 -7.43 5.98
CA ALA A 237 -11.21 -7.34 5.13
C ALA A 237 -12.00 -8.65 5.07
N THR A 238 -11.31 -9.77 4.86
CA THR A 238 -11.90 -11.11 4.75
C THR A 238 -12.55 -11.54 6.07
N HIS A 239 -11.86 -11.30 7.20
CA HIS A 239 -12.38 -11.64 8.51
C HIS A 239 -13.59 -10.79 8.91
N MET A 240 -13.61 -9.50 8.55
CA MET A 240 -14.79 -8.65 8.74
C MET A 240 -15.97 -9.15 7.91
N LEU A 241 -15.73 -9.55 6.65
CA LEU A 241 -16.77 -10.11 5.80
C LEU A 241 -17.33 -11.42 6.37
N ALA A 242 -16.44 -12.32 6.81
CA ALA A 242 -16.82 -13.57 7.48
C ALA A 242 -17.55 -13.32 8.81
N GLY A 243 -17.23 -12.22 9.51
CA GLY A 243 -17.92 -11.77 10.72
C GLY A 243 -19.26 -11.07 10.47
N GLY A 244 -19.71 -10.99 9.20
CA GLY A 244 -21.02 -10.45 8.84
C GLY A 244 -21.05 -8.94 8.55
N ALA A 245 -19.89 -8.28 8.41
CA ALA A 245 -19.87 -6.90 7.93
C ALA A 245 -20.35 -6.83 6.49
N ASP A 246 -21.13 -5.81 6.17
CA ASP A 246 -21.51 -5.58 4.80
C ASP A 246 -20.32 -5.06 3.96
N LEU A 247 -20.36 -5.34 2.67
CA LEU A 247 -19.26 -5.01 1.75
C LEU A 247 -19.02 -3.49 1.66
N ARG A 248 -20.07 -2.68 1.82
CA ARG A 248 -19.97 -1.23 1.76
C ARG A 248 -19.21 -0.68 2.96
N ALA A 249 -19.51 -1.14 4.17
CA ALA A 249 -18.78 -0.75 5.38
C ALA A 249 -17.30 -1.13 5.29
N ILE A 250 -16.98 -2.34 4.76
CA ILE A 250 -15.60 -2.76 4.51
C ILE A 250 -14.91 -1.83 3.50
N GLN A 251 -15.58 -1.48 2.41
CA GLN A 251 -15.04 -0.57 1.39
C GLN A 251 -14.79 0.84 1.95
N GLU A 252 -15.68 1.35 2.77
CA GLU A 252 -15.55 2.65 3.45
C GLU A 252 -14.36 2.64 4.42
N GLN A 253 -14.24 1.61 5.27
CA GLN A 253 -13.10 1.46 6.19
C GLN A 253 -11.77 1.35 5.44
N LEU A 254 -11.73 0.57 4.38
CA LEU A 254 -10.52 0.36 3.59
C LEU A 254 -10.22 1.49 2.61
N GLY A 255 -11.18 2.35 2.28
CA GLY A 255 -11.00 3.45 1.32
C GLY A 255 -10.76 2.95 -0.10
N HIS A 256 -11.76 2.22 -0.68
CA HIS A 256 -11.78 1.83 -2.09
C HIS A 256 -12.30 2.98 -2.97
N GLU A 257 -11.64 3.24 -4.11
CA GLU A 257 -11.89 4.41 -4.99
C GLU A 257 -13.29 4.47 -5.62
N SER A 258 -14.01 3.37 -5.74
CA SER A 258 -15.21 3.30 -6.59
C SER A 258 -16.47 3.96 -6.02
N LEU A 259 -16.47 4.37 -4.74
CA LEU A 259 -17.66 4.99 -4.09
C LEU A 259 -17.32 6.29 -3.33
N ALA A 260 -16.13 6.84 -3.48
CA ALA A 260 -15.70 8.02 -2.74
C ALA A 260 -16.27 9.31 -3.34
N THR A 261 -17.54 9.57 -3.10
CA THR A 261 -18.04 10.95 -2.94
C THR A 261 -17.36 11.55 -1.71
N THR A 262 -16.97 12.83 -1.81
CA THR A 262 -16.41 13.61 -0.70
C THR A 262 -17.52 13.83 0.35
N GLN A 263 -17.83 12.80 1.14
CA GLN A 263 -18.75 12.93 2.26
C GLN A 263 -17.91 13.33 3.49
N ARG A 264 -18.25 14.46 4.09
CA ARG A 264 -17.88 14.77 5.47
C ARG A 264 -18.50 13.67 6.33
N TYR A 265 -17.68 12.88 7.00
CA TYR A 265 -18.18 11.89 7.95
C TYR A 265 -18.99 12.59 9.04
N THR A 266 -20.26 12.27 9.13
CA THR A 266 -21.12 12.75 10.22
C THR A 266 -20.90 11.85 11.46
N GLN A 267 -21.31 12.33 12.64
CA GLN A 267 -21.27 11.49 13.84
C GLN A 267 -22.07 10.19 13.70
N VAL A 268 -23.12 10.20 12.89
CA VAL A 268 -23.97 9.03 12.59
C VAL A 268 -23.19 7.99 11.79
N ASP A 269 -22.39 8.42 10.81
CA ASP A 269 -21.57 7.52 9.99
C ASP A 269 -20.48 6.85 10.84
N VAL A 270 -19.83 7.58 11.74
CA VAL A 270 -18.81 7.03 12.66
C VAL A 270 -19.42 6.02 13.62
N ALA A 271 -20.61 6.30 14.19
CA ALA A 271 -21.31 5.37 15.07
C ALA A 271 -21.71 4.08 14.34
N HIS A 272 -22.10 4.18 13.08
CA HIS A 272 -22.39 3.01 12.24
C HIS A 272 -21.13 2.17 12.00
N LEU A 273 -20.02 2.77 11.58
CA LEU A 273 -18.73 2.09 11.36
C LEU A 273 -18.26 1.37 12.61
N LEU A 274 -18.34 2.02 13.79
CA LEU A 274 -17.98 1.41 15.06
C LEU A 274 -18.87 0.20 15.39
N ARG A 275 -20.16 0.25 15.11
CA ARG A 275 -21.07 -0.89 15.33
C ARG A 275 -20.71 -2.08 14.44
N VAL A 276 -20.50 -1.83 13.14
CA VAL A 276 -20.13 -2.87 12.18
C VAL A 276 -18.79 -3.47 12.55
N TYR A 277 -17.80 -2.65 12.88
CA TYR A 277 -16.49 -3.11 13.32
C TYR A 277 -16.57 -3.99 14.57
N ARG A 278 -17.30 -3.55 15.61
CA ARG A 278 -17.48 -4.30 16.86
C ARG A 278 -18.19 -5.62 16.69
N ALA A 279 -19.11 -5.70 15.73
CA ALA A 279 -19.82 -6.94 15.44
C ALA A 279 -18.97 -7.96 14.68
N ALA A 280 -18.12 -7.50 13.77
CA ALA A 280 -17.53 -8.34 12.73
C ALA A 280 -16.01 -8.56 12.84
N HIS A 281 -15.23 -7.59 13.38
CA HIS A 281 -13.77 -7.74 13.38
C HIS A 281 -13.28 -8.61 14.55
N PRO A 282 -12.37 -9.60 14.34
CA PRO A 282 -11.83 -10.45 15.41
C PRO A 282 -11.16 -9.68 16.55
N ARG A 283 -10.50 -8.55 16.24
CA ARG A 283 -9.84 -7.68 17.23
C ARG A 283 -10.79 -6.62 17.84
N ALA A 284 -12.09 -6.71 17.62
CA ALA A 284 -13.06 -5.78 18.21
C ALA A 284 -13.34 -6.04 19.70
N ARG A 285 -13.01 -7.22 20.18
CA ARG A 285 -13.21 -7.66 21.58
C ARG A 285 -11.86 -7.87 22.27
N GLN A 286 -11.81 -7.70 23.58
CA GLN A 286 -10.62 -8.04 24.38
C GLN A 286 -10.59 -9.55 24.63
N GLY A 287 -9.44 -10.16 24.28
CA GLY A 287 -9.11 -11.53 24.63
C GLY A 287 -9.72 -12.62 23.73
N PRO A 288 -9.19 -13.86 23.84
CA PRO A 288 -9.90 -15.04 23.37
C PRO A 288 -11.15 -15.24 24.22
N PRO A 289 -12.17 -15.94 23.70
CA PRO A 289 -13.36 -16.30 24.46
C PRO A 289 -13.03 -17.12 25.69
#